data_3a148f01437772e560cc7f2bc52f0d77
#
_entry.id   3a148f01437772e560cc7f2bc52f0d77
#
_cell.length_a   1.000
_cell.length_b   1.000
_cell.length_c   1.000
_cell.angle_alpha   90.00
_cell.angle_beta   90.00
_cell.angle_gamma   90.00
#
_symmetry.space_group_name_H-M   'P 1'
#
loop_
_entity.id
_entity.type
_entity.pdbx_description
1 polymer ?
#
loop_
_entity_poly.entity_id
_entity_poly.type
_entity_poly.pdbx_seq_one_letter_code
_entity_poly.pdbx_strand_id
1 'polypeptide(L)'
;MTQVKLTKSTFNTLKNFATINKSIVINPGSKIRTISVNKNIYASAEIEEVFPTQVPIYDLGVFLSGLSLFENPVFDFSSDSKVIIKDESGAESNFFYSDPELVVQPPKDGVKLPDTKTVKFNLKPKVLDDLLRAASVYAVQDLCLYSRNGQLVLTVCDKKNETSNSYEVPVGTTSEEDLCYCFKVENLRLQPEEYAVTIYDNRCALFLS
;
A
#
# COMPACT_ATOMS: atom_id res chain seq x y z
N MET A 1 -14.86 -24.04 6.73
CA MET A 1 -14.96 -23.87 5.25
C MET A 1 -13.55 -23.74 4.73
N THR A 2 -13.14 -24.54 3.76
CA THR A 2 -11.80 -24.52 3.18
C THR A 2 -11.74 -23.75 1.85
N GLN A 3 -12.89 -23.25 1.38
CA GLN A 3 -12.99 -22.54 0.12
C GLN A 3 -13.25 -21.05 0.32
N VAL A 4 -12.54 -20.22 -0.43
CA VAL A 4 -12.66 -18.76 -0.42
C VAL A 4 -12.74 -18.26 -1.86
N LYS A 5 -13.56 -17.23 -2.08
CA LYS A 5 -13.64 -16.51 -3.35
C LYS A 5 -13.23 -15.07 -3.10
N LEU A 6 -12.21 -14.58 -3.81
CA LEU A 6 -11.73 -13.20 -3.63
C LEU A 6 -12.68 -12.20 -4.27
N THR A 7 -13.01 -11.14 -3.53
CA THR A 7 -13.68 -9.97 -4.07
C THR A 7 -12.71 -9.14 -4.91
N LYS A 8 -13.26 -8.30 -5.79
CA LYS A 8 -12.46 -7.37 -6.59
C LYS A 8 -11.68 -6.38 -5.70
N SER A 9 -12.26 -6.00 -4.56
CA SER A 9 -11.62 -5.13 -3.57
C SER A 9 -10.36 -5.78 -3.01
N THR A 10 -10.47 -7.01 -2.51
CA THR A 10 -9.33 -7.77 -1.97
C THR A 10 -8.25 -8.03 -3.02
N PHE A 11 -8.67 -8.36 -4.26
CA PHE A 11 -7.72 -8.52 -5.36
C PHE A 11 -6.93 -7.23 -5.65
N ASN A 12 -7.60 -6.06 -5.68
CA ASN A 12 -6.93 -4.77 -5.88
C ASN A 12 -5.99 -4.44 -4.72
N THR A 13 -6.38 -4.75 -3.49
CA THR A 13 -5.53 -4.56 -2.31
C THR A 13 -4.26 -5.43 -2.39
N LEU A 14 -4.40 -6.69 -2.76
CA LEU A 14 -3.24 -7.58 -2.98
C LEU A 14 -2.35 -7.10 -4.13
N LYS A 15 -2.93 -6.57 -5.23
CA LYS A 15 -2.16 -5.93 -6.31
C LYS A 15 -1.37 -4.72 -5.81
N ASN A 16 -1.96 -3.89 -4.97
CA ASN A 16 -1.26 -2.77 -4.35
C ASN A 16 -0.12 -3.27 -3.44
N PHE A 17 -0.38 -4.26 -2.60
CA PHE A 17 0.61 -4.86 -1.71
C PHE A 17 1.79 -5.48 -2.47
N ALA A 18 1.56 -6.05 -3.66
CA ALA A 18 2.61 -6.55 -4.54
C ALA A 18 3.58 -5.45 -5.00
N THR A 19 3.15 -4.18 -5.01
CA THR A 19 4.04 -3.03 -5.31
C THR A 19 4.91 -2.63 -4.12
N ILE A 20 4.54 -3.05 -2.90
CA ILE A 20 5.28 -2.77 -1.66
C ILE A 20 6.29 -3.89 -1.37
N ASN A 21 5.84 -5.14 -1.49
CA ASN A 21 6.68 -6.32 -1.31
C ASN A 21 6.25 -7.41 -2.30
N LYS A 22 7.24 -7.98 -2.98
CA LYS A 22 7.05 -9.09 -3.92
C LYS A 22 6.46 -10.33 -3.26
N SER A 23 6.72 -10.54 -1.97
CA SER A 23 6.26 -11.68 -1.20
C SER A 23 5.32 -11.26 -0.06
N ILE A 24 4.44 -12.18 0.36
CA ILE A 24 3.50 -11.94 1.45
C ILE A 24 3.23 -13.23 2.24
N VAL A 25 3.01 -13.11 3.54
CA VAL A 25 2.38 -14.16 4.36
C VAL A 25 1.02 -13.66 4.80
N ILE A 26 -0.03 -14.27 4.25
CA ILE A 26 -1.41 -14.01 4.69
C ILE A 26 -1.67 -14.94 5.87
N ASN A 27 -1.97 -14.38 7.03
CA ASN A 27 -2.31 -15.17 8.22
C ASN A 27 -3.81 -15.47 8.25
N PRO A 28 -4.25 -16.50 9.01
CA PRO A 28 -5.67 -16.78 9.21
C PRO A 28 -6.43 -15.53 9.70
N GLY A 29 -7.65 -15.34 9.18
CA GLY A 29 -8.51 -14.21 9.51
C GLY A 29 -8.79 -13.31 8.30
N SER A 30 -9.32 -12.11 8.57
CA SER A 30 -9.73 -11.11 7.57
C SER A 30 -8.77 -9.92 7.45
N LYS A 31 -7.62 -9.97 8.11
CA LYS A 31 -6.63 -8.89 8.06
C LYS A 31 -5.39 -9.28 7.29
N ILE A 32 -5.13 -8.56 6.20
CA ILE A 32 -3.89 -8.73 5.42
C ILE A 32 -2.93 -7.59 5.72
N ARG A 33 -1.63 -7.90 5.76
CA ARG A 33 -0.57 -6.96 6.10
C ARG A 33 0.68 -7.22 5.26
N THR A 34 1.39 -6.16 4.93
CA THR A 34 2.68 -6.25 4.26
C THR A 34 3.65 -5.18 4.78
N ILE A 35 4.92 -5.39 4.56
CA ILE A 35 5.98 -4.42 4.85
C ILE A 35 7.03 -4.51 3.75
N SER A 36 7.54 -3.38 3.30
CA SER A 36 8.62 -3.34 2.30
C SER A 36 9.91 -3.99 2.85
N VAL A 37 10.75 -4.50 1.95
CA VAL A 37 12.03 -5.13 2.32
C VAL A 37 12.89 -4.19 3.16
N ASN A 38 12.88 -2.88 2.84
CA ASN A 38 13.61 -1.84 3.58
C ASN A 38 12.89 -1.39 4.86
N LYS A 39 11.72 -1.96 5.16
CA LYS A 39 10.89 -1.65 6.36
C LYS A 39 10.49 -0.19 6.49
N ASN A 40 10.41 0.55 5.39
CA ASN A 40 10.01 1.95 5.34
C ASN A 40 8.55 2.17 4.90
N ILE A 41 7.88 1.12 4.39
CA ILE A 41 6.45 1.15 4.04
C ILE A 41 5.78 -0.04 4.73
N TYR A 42 4.77 0.24 5.54
CA TYR A 42 3.88 -0.75 6.13
C TYR A 42 2.46 -0.50 5.62
N ALA A 43 1.77 -1.56 5.22
CA ALA A 43 0.36 -1.50 4.84
C ALA A 43 -0.45 -2.61 5.51
N SER A 44 -1.68 -2.29 5.87
CA SER A 44 -2.66 -3.25 6.39
C SER A 44 -4.04 -2.92 5.86
N ALA A 45 -4.85 -3.96 5.63
CA ALA A 45 -6.24 -3.83 5.22
C ALA A 45 -7.09 -4.90 5.90
N GLU A 46 -8.32 -4.53 6.28
CA GLU A 46 -9.37 -5.48 6.57
C GLU A 46 -10.06 -5.84 5.26
N ILE A 47 -10.31 -7.11 5.05
CA ILE A 47 -10.92 -7.66 3.84
C ILE A 47 -12.21 -8.40 4.18
N GLU A 48 -13.06 -8.63 3.18
CA GLU A 48 -14.34 -9.33 3.38
C GLU A 48 -14.15 -10.83 3.62
N GLU A 49 -13.10 -11.40 3.06
CA GLU A 49 -12.82 -12.84 3.15
C GLU A 49 -12.12 -13.18 4.47
N VAL A 50 -12.37 -14.41 4.92
CA VAL A 50 -11.64 -15.00 6.04
C VAL A 50 -10.76 -16.12 5.52
N PHE A 51 -9.44 -15.92 5.56
CA PHE A 51 -8.48 -16.96 5.23
C PHE A 51 -8.47 -18.03 6.33
N PRO A 52 -8.64 -19.30 5.99
CA PRO A 52 -8.74 -20.37 7.00
C PRO A 52 -7.39 -20.81 7.56
N THR A 53 -6.30 -20.59 6.81
CA THR A 53 -4.95 -21.03 7.15
C THR A 53 -3.92 -19.97 6.75
N GLN A 54 -2.68 -20.15 7.15
CA GLN A 54 -1.56 -19.32 6.71
C GLN A 54 -1.22 -19.62 5.24
N VAL A 55 -1.08 -18.57 4.44
CA VAL A 55 -0.80 -18.64 3.00
C VAL A 55 0.48 -17.83 2.69
N PRO A 56 1.65 -18.47 2.73
CA PRO A 56 2.91 -17.82 2.37
C PRO A 56 3.14 -17.88 0.86
N ILE A 57 3.23 -16.68 0.24
CA ILE A 57 3.40 -16.49 -1.20
C ILE A 57 4.74 -15.82 -1.44
N TYR A 58 5.66 -16.48 -2.18
CA TYR A 58 6.96 -15.93 -2.50
C TYR A 58 6.90 -14.86 -3.60
N ASP A 59 6.06 -15.06 -4.62
CA ASP A 59 5.85 -14.11 -5.72
C ASP A 59 4.36 -13.80 -5.87
N LEU A 60 3.94 -12.73 -5.19
CA LEU A 60 2.55 -12.27 -5.21
C LEU A 60 2.13 -11.80 -6.61
N GLY A 61 3.05 -11.24 -7.40
CA GLY A 61 2.79 -10.84 -8.78
C GLY A 61 2.46 -12.02 -9.67
N VAL A 62 3.24 -13.10 -9.59
CA VAL A 62 2.98 -14.36 -10.33
C VAL A 62 1.67 -14.99 -9.86
N PHE A 63 1.41 -15.04 -8.56
CA PHE A 63 0.16 -15.54 -8.00
C PHE A 63 -1.05 -14.79 -8.57
N LEU A 64 -1.05 -13.47 -8.51
CA LEU A 64 -2.15 -12.64 -9.01
C LEU A 64 -2.30 -12.72 -10.54
N SER A 65 -1.19 -12.83 -11.27
CA SER A 65 -1.23 -13.03 -12.73
C SER A 65 -1.82 -14.39 -13.10
N GLY A 66 -1.53 -15.43 -12.30
CA GLY A 66 -2.10 -16.75 -12.48
C GLY A 66 -3.63 -16.77 -12.36
N LEU A 67 -4.20 -15.87 -11.55
CA LEU A 67 -5.66 -15.76 -11.41
C LEU A 67 -6.37 -15.28 -12.70
N SER A 68 -5.64 -14.60 -13.58
CA SER A 68 -6.20 -14.18 -14.90
C SER A 68 -6.50 -15.36 -15.84
N LEU A 69 -6.02 -16.55 -15.52
CA LEU A 69 -6.31 -17.77 -16.27
C LEU A 69 -7.72 -18.34 -16.00
N PHE A 70 -8.39 -17.82 -14.99
CA PHE A 70 -9.66 -18.35 -14.48
C PHE A 70 -10.78 -17.30 -14.61
N GLU A 71 -11.98 -17.79 -14.89
CA GLU A 71 -13.22 -17.02 -14.76
C GLU A 71 -13.85 -17.32 -13.40
N ASN A 72 -13.92 -16.31 -12.49
CA ASN A 72 -14.44 -16.46 -11.12
C ASN A 72 -13.72 -17.53 -10.25
N PRO A 73 -12.42 -17.42 -10.04
CA PRO A 73 -11.65 -18.44 -9.35
C PRO A 73 -12.10 -18.65 -7.90
N VAL A 74 -12.12 -19.91 -7.49
CA VAL A 74 -12.34 -20.36 -6.11
C VAL A 74 -11.05 -20.98 -5.59
N PHE A 75 -10.65 -20.57 -4.39
CA PHE A 75 -9.45 -21.02 -3.71
C PHE A 75 -9.82 -22.12 -2.73
N ASP A 76 -9.21 -23.29 -2.87
CA ASP A 76 -9.37 -24.43 -1.99
C ASP A 76 -8.10 -24.60 -1.13
N PHE A 77 -8.25 -24.41 0.17
CA PHE A 77 -7.20 -24.48 1.19
C PHE A 77 -7.21 -25.84 1.94
N SER A 78 -7.64 -26.90 1.30
CA SER A 78 -7.66 -28.25 1.89
C SER A 78 -6.27 -28.89 2.02
N SER A 79 -5.25 -28.32 1.39
CA SER A 79 -3.86 -28.81 1.45
C SER A 79 -2.99 -27.92 2.33
N ASP A 80 -2.08 -28.51 3.09
CA ASP A 80 -1.11 -27.80 3.95
C ASP A 80 0.08 -27.21 3.17
N SER A 81 0.28 -27.60 1.89
CA SER A 81 1.44 -27.22 1.09
C SER A 81 1.15 -26.34 -0.11
N LYS A 82 -0.14 -26.15 -0.44
CA LYS A 82 -0.56 -25.39 -1.63
C LYS A 82 -1.98 -24.89 -1.49
N VAL A 83 -2.32 -23.84 -2.23
CA VAL A 83 -3.71 -23.52 -2.57
C VAL A 83 -4.05 -24.08 -3.94
N ILE A 84 -5.22 -24.68 -4.06
CA ILE A 84 -5.75 -25.18 -5.33
C ILE A 84 -6.76 -24.15 -5.83
N ILE A 85 -6.52 -23.63 -7.03
CA ILE A 85 -7.35 -22.60 -7.67
C ILE A 85 -8.16 -23.28 -8.76
N LYS A 86 -9.48 -23.13 -8.71
CA LYS A 86 -10.43 -23.77 -9.63
C LYS A 86 -11.46 -22.77 -10.12
N ASP A 87 -12.06 -23.07 -11.27
CA ASP A 87 -13.26 -22.38 -11.76
C ASP A 87 -14.34 -23.39 -12.24
N GLU A 88 -15.45 -22.86 -12.71
CA GLU A 88 -16.58 -23.67 -13.18
C GLU A 88 -16.28 -24.43 -14.50
N SER A 89 -15.23 -24.05 -15.24
CA SER A 89 -14.80 -24.74 -16.46
C SER A 89 -14.14 -26.09 -16.18
N GLY A 90 -13.77 -26.35 -14.92
CA GLY A 90 -12.97 -27.48 -14.48
C GLY A 90 -11.47 -27.27 -14.61
N ALA A 91 -11.02 -26.08 -15.01
CA ALA A 91 -9.61 -25.71 -14.97
C ALA A 91 -9.11 -25.67 -13.51
N GLU A 92 -7.88 -26.16 -13.30
CA GLU A 92 -7.26 -26.23 -11.98
C GLU A 92 -5.81 -25.78 -12.05
N SER A 93 -5.37 -25.02 -11.05
CA SER A 93 -3.98 -24.67 -10.83
C SER A 93 -3.57 -24.96 -9.40
N ASN A 94 -2.37 -25.48 -9.22
CA ASN A 94 -1.76 -25.72 -7.92
C ASN A 94 -0.70 -24.65 -7.66
N PHE A 95 -0.93 -23.80 -6.65
CA PHE A 95 0.04 -22.78 -6.24
C PHE A 95 0.66 -23.21 -4.91
N PHE A 96 1.95 -23.63 -4.97
CA PHE A 96 2.68 -24.13 -3.80
C PHE A 96 3.11 -22.99 -2.88
N TYR A 97 3.00 -23.22 -1.57
CA TYR A 97 3.43 -22.31 -0.54
C TYR A 97 4.96 -22.22 -0.49
N SER A 98 5.46 -21.06 -0.15
CA SER A 98 6.86 -20.87 0.20
C SER A 98 7.09 -21.12 1.70
N ASP A 99 8.35 -21.17 2.09
CA ASP A 99 8.70 -21.09 3.51
C ASP A 99 8.40 -19.68 4.02
N PRO A 100 7.54 -19.51 5.05
CA PRO A 100 7.21 -18.20 5.61
C PRO A 100 8.42 -17.47 6.21
N GLU A 101 9.51 -18.19 6.57
CA GLU A 101 10.74 -17.57 7.07
C GLU A 101 11.52 -16.82 5.97
N LEU A 102 11.29 -17.14 4.70
CA LEU A 102 11.89 -16.44 3.55
C LEU A 102 11.18 -15.12 3.22
N VAL A 103 10.04 -14.83 3.85
CA VAL A 103 9.24 -13.64 3.62
C VAL A 103 9.48 -12.62 4.72
N VAL A 104 9.80 -11.38 4.33
CA VAL A 104 9.88 -10.28 5.29
C VAL A 104 8.47 -9.93 5.76
N GLN A 105 8.18 -10.22 7.02
CA GLN A 105 6.86 -10.03 7.62
C GLN A 105 6.81 -8.78 8.50
N PRO A 106 5.66 -8.09 8.55
CA PRO A 106 5.45 -7.00 9.49
C PRO A 106 5.42 -7.49 10.94
N PRO A 107 5.69 -6.62 11.93
CA PRO A 107 5.56 -6.97 13.35
C PRO A 107 4.16 -7.51 13.67
N LYS A 108 4.08 -8.51 14.55
CA LYS A 108 2.79 -9.14 14.94
C LYS A 108 1.79 -8.13 15.51
N ASP A 109 2.27 -7.20 16.32
CA ASP A 109 1.46 -6.17 16.98
C ASP A 109 1.25 -4.90 16.12
N GLY A 110 1.67 -4.94 14.85
CA GLY A 110 1.66 -3.78 13.96
C GLY A 110 2.78 -2.79 14.26
N VAL A 111 2.71 -1.62 13.61
CA VAL A 111 3.69 -0.55 13.77
C VAL A 111 3.19 0.42 14.83
N LYS A 112 4.03 0.72 15.84
CA LYS A 112 3.73 1.75 16.83
C LYS A 112 3.99 3.14 16.25
N LEU A 113 2.98 4.00 16.34
CA LEU A 113 3.11 5.38 15.89
C LEU A 113 3.81 6.21 16.99
N PRO A 114 4.64 7.20 16.61
CA PRO A 114 5.30 8.06 17.58
C PRO A 114 4.30 8.95 18.33
N ASP A 115 4.57 9.24 19.61
CA ASP A 115 3.88 10.29 20.35
C ASP A 115 4.63 11.62 20.14
N THR A 116 4.32 12.30 19.04
CA THR A 116 4.96 13.56 18.63
C THR A 116 3.92 14.52 18.07
N LYS A 117 4.33 15.78 17.88
CA LYS A 117 3.53 16.78 17.18
C LYS A 117 3.09 16.23 15.81
N THR A 118 1.83 16.45 15.45
CA THR A 118 1.24 15.95 14.21
C THR A 118 0.66 17.06 13.37
N VAL A 119 0.72 16.86 12.05
CA VAL A 119 0.01 17.68 11.07
C VAL A 119 -0.98 16.78 10.34
N LYS A 120 -2.22 17.26 10.15
CA LYS A 120 -3.31 16.50 9.56
C LYS A 120 -3.92 17.23 8.37
N PHE A 121 -4.25 16.49 7.33
CA PHE A 121 -5.01 16.97 6.17
C PHE A 121 -5.70 15.82 5.47
N ASN A 122 -6.64 16.13 4.56
CA ASN A 122 -7.28 15.14 3.70
C ASN A 122 -6.63 15.17 2.32
N LEU A 123 -6.26 13.99 1.82
CA LEU A 123 -5.71 13.80 0.48
C LEU A 123 -6.76 13.14 -0.41
N LYS A 124 -7.30 13.92 -1.34
CA LYS A 124 -8.29 13.42 -2.31
C LYS A 124 -7.60 12.60 -3.41
N PRO A 125 -8.28 11.56 -3.96
CA PRO A 125 -7.71 10.70 -5.01
C PRO A 125 -7.19 11.50 -6.21
N LYS A 126 -7.95 12.49 -6.67
CA LYS A 126 -7.55 13.34 -7.79
C LYS A 126 -6.28 14.14 -7.51
N VAL A 127 -6.13 14.66 -6.29
CA VAL A 127 -4.93 15.42 -5.89
C VAL A 127 -3.69 14.52 -5.89
N LEU A 128 -3.83 13.30 -5.35
CA LEU A 128 -2.75 12.29 -5.38
C LEU A 128 -2.35 11.95 -6.82
N ASP A 129 -3.32 11.68 -7.70
CA ASP A 129 -3.07 11.36 -9.11
C ASP A 129 -2.38 12.52 -9.85
N ASP A 130 -2.87 13.75 -9.69
CA ASP A 130 -2.28 14.95 -10.30
C ASP A 130 -0.82 15.17 -9.83
N LEU A 131 -0.54 14.98 -8.54
CA LEU A 131 0.81 15.09 -7.97
C LEU A 131 1.76 14.01 -8.51
N LEU A 132 1.33 12.73 -8.53
CA LEU A 132 2.15 11.63 -9.03
C LEU A 132 2.42 11.76 -10.54
N ARG A 133 1.41 12.21 -11.30
CA ARG A 133 1.55 12.49 -12.72
C ARG A 133 2.50 13.66 -12.97
N ALA A 134 2.40 14.76 -12.21
CA ALA A 134 3.32 15.89 -12.31
C ALA A 134 4.76 15.49 -11.96
N ALA A 135 4.96 14.66 -10.91
CA ALA A 135 6.27 14.11 -10.55
C ALA A 135 6.89 13.33 -11.70
N SER A 136 6.10 12.53 -12.41
CA SER A 136 6.55 11.80 -13.60
C SER A 136 6.89 12.72 -14.77
N VAL A 137 6.02 13.70 -15.06
CA VAL A 137 6.22 14.67 -16.17
C VAL A 137 7.48 15.51 -15.96
N TYR A 138 7.73 15.96 -14.75
CA TYR A 138 8.89 16.80 -14.42
C TYR A 138 10.13 15.99 -14.01
N ALA A 139 10.01 14.66 -13.95
CA ALA A 139 11.07 13.74 -13.51
C ALA A 139 11.65 14.12 -12.13
N VAL A 140 10.77 14.55 -11.19
CA VAL A 140 11.13 14.91 -9.81
C VAL A 140 10.75 13.78 -8.84
N GLN A 141 11.47 13.68 -7.72
CA GLN A 141 11.44 12.52 -6.86
C GLN A 141 10.88 12.79 -5.45
N ASP A 142 10.68 14.04 -5.10
CA ASP A 142 10.26 14.42 -3.75
C ASP A 142 8.83 14.96 -3.78
N LEU A 143 8.01 14.52 -2.81
CA LEU A 143 6.73 15.12 -2.44
C LEU A 143 6.92 15.79 -1.09
N CYS A 144 6.76 17.11 -1.03
CA CYS A 144 6.91 17.89 0.19
C CYS A 144 5.58 18.54 0.60
N LEU A 145 5.26 18.47 1.89
CA LEU A 145 4.23 19.29 2.52
C LEU A 145 4.92 20.47 3.20
N TYR A 146 4.48 21.68 2.91
CA TYR A 146 4.96 22.87 3.59
C TYR A 146 3.83 23.84 3.93
N SER A 147 4.10 24.76 4.87
CA SER A 147 3.21 25.86 5.18
C SER A 147 3.58 27.12 4.41
N ARG A 148 2.59 27.82 3.86
CA ARG A 148 2.76 29.13 3.22
C ARG A 148 1.53 30.00 3.44
N ASN A 149 1.71 31.15 4.11
CA ASN A 149 0.61 32.10 4.37
C ASN A 149 -0.63 31.45 5.02
N GLY A 150 -0.44 30.57 6.00
CA GLY A 150 -1.52 29.87 6.69
C GLY A 150 -2.16 28.70 5.92
N GLN A 151 -1.60 28.35 4.76
CA GLN A 151 -2.04 27.20 3.97
C GLN A 151 -1.06 26.04 4.09
N LEU A 152 -1.58 24.81 4.06
CA LEU A 152 -0.82 23.60 3.82
C LEU A 152 -0.79 23.32 2.31
N VAL A 153 0.40 23.18 1.75
CA VAL A 153 0.62 22.97 0.32
C VAL A 153 1.45 21.70 0.10
N LEU A 154 0.94 20.79 -0.74
CA LEU A 154 1.72 19.68 -1.26
C LEU A 154 2.38 20.11 -2.57
N THR A 155 3.68 19.83 -2.70
CA THR A 155 4.45 20.08 -3.92
C THR A 155 5.27 18.85 -4.31
N VAL A 156 5.35 18.57 -5.59
CA VAL A 156 6.35 17.67 -6.15
C VAL A 156 7.48 18.49 -6.75
N CYS A 157 8.72 18.17 -6.36
CA CYS A 157 9.92 18.91 -6.74
C CYS A 157 11.17 18.03 -6.59
N ASP A 158 12.30 18.57 -6.98
CA ASP A 158 13.61 18.09 -6.52
C ASP A 158 14.09 19.02 -5.38
N LYS A 159 13.97 18.55 -4.13
CA LYS A 159 14.34 19.33 -2.94
C LYS A 159 15.82 19.72 -2.85
N LYS A 160 16.67 19.16 -3.71
CA LYS A 160 18.09 19.49 -3.80
C LYS A 160 18.40 20.53 -4.87
N ASN A 161 17.42 20.85 -5.71
CA ASN A 161 17.58 21.79 -6.83
C ASN A 161 16.46 22.83 -6.80
N GLU A 162 16.76 24.02 -6.29
CA GLU A 162 15.80 25.13 -6.15
C GLU A 162 15.25 25.64 -7.50
N THR A 163 15.92 25.33 -8.61
CA THR A 163 15.50 25.70 -9.97
C THR A 163 14.74 24.58 -10.69
N SER A 164 14.43 23.48 -10.01
CA SER A 164 13.65 22.39 -10.59
C SER A 164 12.21 22.81 -10.88
N ASN A 165 11.62 22.17 -11.90
CA ASN A 165 10.18 22.29 -12.10
C ASN A 165 9.44 21.74 -10.88
N SER A 166 8.29 22.33 -10.57
CA SER A 166 7.44 21.90 -9.45
C SER A 166 5.97 22.01 -9.82
N TYR A 167 5.15 21.26 -9.08
CA TYR A 167 3.69 21.34 -9.15
C TYR A 167 3.12 21.36 -7.75
N GLU A 168 2.25 22.32 -7.45
CA GLU A 168 1.75 22.57 -6.10
C GLU A 168 0.24 22.50 -6.04
N VAL A 169 -0.28 21.94 -4.94
CA VAL A 169 -1.72 21.88 -4.64
C VAL A 169 -1.95 22.22 -3.17
N PRO A 170 -2.81 23.20 -2.84
CA PRO A 170 -3.24 23.45 -1.46
C PRO A 170 -4.13 22.30 -0.98
N VAL A 171 -3.87 21.80 0.24
CA VAL A 171 -4.58 20.65 0.83
C VAL A 171 -5.19 20.92 2.19
N GLY A 172 -5.03 22.13 2.72
CA GLY A 172 -5.61 22.52 4.00
C GLY A 172 -5.08 23.85 4.50
N THR A 173 -5.33 24.09 5.79
CA THR A 173 -4.83 25.29 6.50
C THR A 173 -4.06 24.88 7.74
N THR A 174 -3.17 25.74 8.19
CA THR A 174 -2.39 25.55 9.42
C THR A 174 -2.08 26.90 10.07
N SER A 175 -1.93 26.89 11.38
CA SER A 175 -1.38 28.03 12.13
C SER A 175 0.13 27.91 12.32
N GLU A 176 0.75 26.84 11.83
CA GLU A 176 2.19 26.61 11.96
C GLU A 176 2.94 27.26 10.81
N GLU A 177 3.95 28.04 11.15
CA GLU A 177 4.89 28.62 10.22
C GLU A 177 6.09 27.68 10.04
N ASP A 178 6.81 27.80 8.91
CA ASP A 178 8.07 27.07 8.61
C ASP A 178 7.97 25.54 8.65
N LEU A 179 6.77 24.99 8.41
CA LEU A 179 6.56 23.56 8.33
C LEU A 179 7.06 23.03 6.97
N CYS A 180 7.90 21.96 7.00
CA CYS A 180 8.36 21.29 5.78
C CYS A 180 8.63 19.80 6.06
N TYR A 181 7.87 18.92 5.42
CA TYR A 181 8.00 17.46 5.48
C TYR A 181 8.07 16.88 4.08
N CYS A 182 9.14 16.17 3.76
CA CYS A 182 9.35 15.62 2.42
C CYS A 182 9.36 14.08 2.45
N PHE A 183 8.72 13.49 1.45
CA PHE A 183 8.65 12.05 1.17
C PHE A 183 9.27 11.76 -0.18
N LYS A 184 9.77 10.53 -0.37
CA LYS A 184 10.09 10.05 -1.71
C LYS A 184 8.81 9.59 -2.41
N VAL A 185 8.58 10.07 -3.63
CA VAL A 185 7.42 9.70 -4.45
C VAL A 185 7.35 8.17 -4.65
N GLU A 186 8.49 7.50 -4.78
CA GLU A 186 8.56 6.05 -4.91
C GLU A 186 8.00 5.26 -3.72
N ASN A 187 7.92 5.90 -2.53
CA ASN A 187 7.36 5.28 -1.33
C ASN A 187 5.84 5.44 -1.21
N LEU A 188 5.21 6.23 -2.07
CA LEU A 188 3.77 6.46 -2.07
C LEU A 188 3.05 5.33 -2.83
N ARG A 189 2.96 4.16 -2.21
CA ARG A 189 2.30 2.97 -2.76
C ARG A 189 0.82 2.93 -2.33
N LEU A 190 0.09 4.00 -2.64
CA LEU A 190 -1.29 4.22 -2.23
C LEU A 190 -2.28 3.76 -3.32
N GLN A 191 -3.45 3.32 -2.92
CA GLN A 191 -4.57 3.09 -3.83
C GLN A 191 -5.23 4.44 -4.19
N PRO A 192 -6.01 4.54 -5.29
CA PRO A 192 -6.68 5.77 -5.69
C PRO A 192 -7.93 6.03 -4.84
N GLU A 193 -7.73 6.28 -3.54
CA GLU A 193 -8.74 6.50 -2.52
C GLU A 193 -8.55 7.85 -1.83
N GLU A 194 -9.53 8.29 -1.06
CA GLU A 194 -9.39 9.45 -0.18
C GLU A 194 -8.72 9.01 1.12
N TYR A 195 -7.72 9.78 1.56
CA TYR A 195 -6.98 9.48 2.78
C TYR A 195 -7.05 10.62 3.79
N ALA A 196 -7.36 10.27 5.04
CA ALA A 196 -7.01 11.09 6.18
C ALA A 196 -5.52 10.90 6.46
N VAL A 197 -4.72 11.93 6.22
CA VAL A 197 -3.27 11.89 6.38
C VAL A 197 -2.86 12.51 7.70
N THR A 198 -2.02 11.80 8.46
CA THR A 198 -1.38 12.33 9.67
C THR A 198 0.13 12.18 9.55
N ILE A 199 0.86 13.28 9.61
CA ILE A 199 2.32 13.30 9.62
C ILE A 199 2.79 13.46 11.07
N TYR A 200 3.66 12.57 11.51
CA TYR A 200 4.23 12.52 12.86
C TYR A 200 5.64 13.11 12.86
N ASP A 201 5.72 14.43 12.91
CA ASP A 201 6.98 15.15 12.80
C ASP A 201 7.79 14.66 11.57
N ASN A 202 9.12 14.58 11.63
CA ASN A 202 9.95 14.04 10.54
C ASN A 202 10.13 12.51 10.58
N ARG A 203 9.23 11.76 11.24
CA ARG A 203 9.41 10.33 11.48
C ARG A 203 8.62 9.44 10.52
N CYS A 204 7.33 9.68 10.40
CA CYS A 204 6.48 8.89 9.52
C CYS A 204 5.18 9.62 9.16
N ALA A 205 4.48 9.12 8.17
CA ALA A 205 3.12 9.52 7.84
C ALA A 205 2.18 8.31 7.85
N LEU A 206 0.96 8.52 8.34
CA LEU A 206 -0.12 7.57 8.32
C LEU A 206 -1.16 8.04 7.30
N PHE A 207 -1.60 7.12 6.45
CA PHE A 207 -2.65 7.31 5.46
C PHE A 207 -3.78 6.33 5.80
N LEU A 208 -4.97 6.85 6.13
CA LEU A 208 -6.15 6.04 6.45
C LEU A 208 -7.25 6.33 5.42
N SER A 209 -7.70 5.32 4.71
CA SER A 209 -8.87 5.34 3.83
C SER A 209 -10.10 4.77 4.52
#